data_0df6b04bc61f692b45f825eb76b8391a
#
_entry.id   0df6b04bc61f692b45f825eb76b8391a
#
_cell.length_a   1.000
_cell.length_b   1.000
_cell.length_c   1.000
_cell.angle_alpha   90.00
_cell.angle_beta   90.00
_cell.angle_gamma   90.00
#
_symmetry.space_group_name_H-M   'P 1'
#
loop_
_entity.id
_entity.type
_entity.pdbx_description
1 polymer ?
#
loop_
_entity_poly.entity_id
_entity_poly.type
_entity_poly.pdbx_seq_one_letter_code
_entity_poly.pdbx_strand_id
1 'polypeptide(L)'
;MTREINFNKKDETDVTKDAPAEVKNEKVYPVKYEFTDKEEHDKVLELINANRKEEGLEPLTSLLPIKSYDTDAKYDMFAIKRTYDSDKDCWVYDTCLRLEPQKGYWIALVPRSSNRKTECYLPNSVGTGDYGYRGSYLFSYKPRTSAAVRNAINILVQAVSTLCSITGLARWRASVESLRVNNVPPFEVGDRIGQMSVEKVHVIDFVEADLNPDETARGEGGHGSTGK
;
A
#
# COMPACT_ATOMS: atom_id res chain seq x y z
N MET A 1 20.23 -11.71 23.32
CA MET A 1 21.09 -12.14 22.22
C MET A 1 20.48 -11.68 20.91
N THR A 2 20.90 -10.50 20.50
CA THR A 2 20.49 -9.84 19.25
C THR A 2 21.35 -10.43 18.12
N ARG A 3 20.71 -11.08 17.15
CA ARG A 3 21.41 -11.51 15.94
C ARG A 3 21.46 -10.33 14.97
N GLU A 4 22.65 -9.77 14.82
CA GLU A 4 22.98 -8.90 13.69
C GLU A 4 22.94 -9.71 12.39
N ILE A 5 22.08 -9.32 11.46
CA ILE A 5 22.07 -9.85 10.10
C ILE A 5 23.03 -8.99 9.28
N ASN A 6 24.20 -9.53 9.04
CA ASN A 6 25.23 -8.93 8.19
C ASN A 6 24.79 -9.07 6.73
N PHE A 7 24.44 -7.97 6.06
CA PHE A 7 24.28 -7.93 4.61
C PHE A 7 25.67 -7.84 3.97
N ASN A 8 26.16 -8.96 3.49
CA ASN A 8 27.34 -9.01 2.65
C ASN A 8 27.20 -8.10 1.44
N LYS A 9 28.17 -7.18 1.29
CA LYS A 9 28.50 -6.51 0.03
C LYS A 9 28.71 -7.58 -1.04
N LYS A 10 27.86 -7.63 -2.04
CA LYS A 10 28.12 -8.34 -3.28
C LYS A 10 28.69 -7.35 -4.29
N ASP A 11 29.83 -7.75 -4.78
CA ASP A 11 30.66 -7.27 -5.86
C ASP A 11 30.00 -6.35 -6.89
N GLU A 12 30.66 -5.21 -7.08
CA GLU A 12 30.60 -4.41 -8.29
C GLU A 12 31.15 -5.23 -9.46
N THR A 13 30.27 -5.92 -10.17
CA THR A 13 30.56 -6.47 -11.49
C THR A 13 29.72 -5.74 -12.52
N ASP A 14 30.37 -4.84 -13.24
CA ASP A 14 30.18 -4.45 -14.63
C ASP A 14 28.76 -4.66 -15.22
N VAL A 15 27.86 -3.72 -14.94
CA VAL A 15 26.54 -3.58 -15.62
C VAL A 15 26.66 -2.55 -16.74
N THR A 16 27.65 -2.72 -17.61
CA THR A 16 27.75 -1.99 -18.89
C THR A 16 27.56 -2.92 -20.07
N LYS A 17 26.44 -3.67 -20.10
CA LYS A 17 25.94 -4.31 -21.32
C LYS A 17 24.44 -4.46 -21.19
N ASP A 18 23.76 -3.77 -22.09
CA ASP A 18 22.33 -3.65 -22.32
C ASP A 18 21.73 -2.33 -21.81
N ALA A 19 22.23 -1.22 -22.38
CA ALA A 19 21.36 -0.06 -22.52
C ALA A 19 20.14 -0.52 -23.34
N PRO A 20 18.91 -0.47 -22.81
CA PRO A 20 17.74 -0.81 -23.59
C PRO A 20 17.74 0.10 -24.82
N ALA A 21 17.54 -0.52 -26.00
CA ALA A 21 17.35 0.23 -27.24
C ALA A 21 16.34 1.34 -26.94
N GLU A 22 16.68 2.59 -27.33
CA GLU A 22 15.79 3.74 -27.18
C GLU A 22 14.38 3.31 -27.57
N VAL A 23 13.46 3.28 -26.61
CA VAL A 23 12.02 3.06 -26.85
C VAL A 23 11.51 4.33 -27.53
N LYS A 24 11.83 4.45 -28.82
CA LYS A 24 11.32 5.50 -29.70
C LYS A 24 9.82 5.23 -29.86
N ASN A 25 8.97 6.09 -29.26
CA ASN A 25 7.52 6.14 -29.32
C ASN A 25 6.74 5.51 -28.17
N GLU A 26 7.16 5.67 -26.93
CA GLU A 26 6.22 5.47 -25.82
C GLU A 26 5.10 6.52 -25.92
N LYS A 27 3.86 6.05 -26.05
CA LYS A 27 2.69 6.93 -26.08
C LYS A 27 2.44 7.46 -24.69
N VAL A 28 2.78 8.72 -24.46
CA VAL A 28 2.49 9.40 -23.19
C VAL A 28 0.98 9.65 -23.07
N TYR A 29 0.40 9.23 -21.96
CA TYR A 29 -1.01 9.45 -21.63
C TYR A 29 -1.10 10.57 -20.58
N PRO A 30 -1.56 11.78 -20.93
CA PRO A 30 -1.69 12.87 -19.97
C PRO A 30 -2.79 12.55 -18.95
N VAL A 31 -2.46 12.76 -17.68
CA VAL A 31 -3.40 12.71 -16.56
C VAL A 31 -3.40 14.10 -15.94
N LYS A 32 -4.57 14.75 -15.91
CA LYS A 32 -4.71 16.02 -15.19
C LYS A 32 -4.75 15.75 -13.70
N TYR A 33 -4.24 16.67 -12.91
CA TYR A 33 -4.23 16.53 -11.46
C TYR A 33 -4.51 17.86 -10.74
N GLU A 34 -4.92 17.72 -9.48
CA GLU A 34 -5.09 18.83 -8.53
C GLU A 34 -4.77 18.30 -7.12
N PHE A 35 -4.02 19.09 -6.34
CA PHE A 35 -3.93 18.85 -4.90
C PHE A 35 -5.09 19.53 -4.19
N THR A 36 -5.88 18.76 -3.44
CA THR A 36 -7.07 19.24 -2.70
C THR A 36 -6.70 20.03 -1.47
N ASP A 37 -5.49 19.86 -0.96
CA ASP A 37 -4.91 20.58 0.15
C ASP A 37 -3.43 20.86 -0.13
N LYS A 38 -3.20 22.00 -0.77
CA LYS A 38 -1.85 22.39 -1.19
C LYS A 38 -0.97 22.77 0.01
N GLU A 39 -1.54 23.36 1.06
CA GLU A 39 -0.79 23.73 2.27
C GLU A 39 -0.23 22.49 2.96
N GLU A 40 -1.07 21.46 3.13
CA GLU A 40 -0.63 20.21 3.73
C GLU A 40 0.34 19.44 2.85
N HIS A 41 0.12 19.44 1.51
CA HIS A 41 1.08 18.91 0.54
C HIS A 41 2.47 19.53 0.73
N ASP A 42 2.55 20.86 0.79
CA ASP A 42 3.82 21.59 0.87
C ASP A 42 4.54 21.30 2.20
N LYS A 43 3.80 21.22 3.33
CA LYS A 43 4.37 20.82 4.64
C LYS A 43 4.96 19.41 4.62
N VAL A 44 4.25 18.46 4.03
CA VAL A 44 4.72 17.07 3.94
C VAL A 44 5.90 16.96 2.98
N LEU A 45 5.90 17.71 1.89
CA LEU A 45 7.02 17.77 0.96
C LEU A 45 8.30 18.30 1.64
N GLU A 46 8.18 19.35 2.46
CA GLU A 46 9.30 19.87 3.25
C GLU A 46 9.83 18.84 4.25
N LEU A 47 8.94 18.14 4.96
CA LEU A 47 9.31 17.05 5.88
C LEU A 47 10.08 15.93 5.19
N ILE A 48 9.58 15.46 4.04
CA ILE A 48 10.25 14.43 3.26
C ILE A 48 11.62 14.92 2.78
N ASN A 49 11.70 16.13 2.27
CA ASN A 49 12.94 16.69 1.76
C ASN A 49 13.99 16.93 2.86
N ALA A 50 13.57 17.24 4.08
CA ALA A 50 14.48 17.29 5.22
C ALA A 50 15.12 15.92 5.50
N ASN A 51 14.32 14.86 5.56
CA ASN A 51 14.80 13.49 5.75
C ASN A 51 15.71 13.03 4.59
N ARG A 52 15.31 13.31 3.34
CA ARG A 52 16.11 12.99 2.14
C ARG A 52 17.47 13.68 2.15
N LYS A 53 17.54 14.92 2.61
CA LYS A 53 18.80 15.66 2.76
C LYS A 53 19.72 14.99 3.77
N GLU A 54 19.20 14.50 4.88
CA GLU A 54 19.99 13.75 5.88
C GLU A 54 20.54 12.44 5.31
N GLU A 55 19.80 11.81 4.40
CA GLU A 55 20.20 10.59 3.69
C GLU A 55 21.07 10.85 2.45
N GLY A 56 21.36 12.11 2.10
CA GLY A 56 22.14 12.49 0.92
C GLY A 56 21.41 12.28 -0.41
N LEU A 57 20.08 12.26 -0.39
CA LEU A 57 19.23 12.08 -1.57
C LEU A 57 18.78 13.43 -2.14
N GLU A 58 18.59 13.49 -3.47
CA GLU A 58 18.05 14.67 -4.14
C GLU A 58 16.61 14.98 -3.65
N PRO A 59 16.26 16.27 -3.46
CA PRO A 59 14.94 16.67 -3.03
C PRO A 59 13.87 16.36 -4.07
N LEU A 60 12.67 16.02 -3.61
CA LEU A 60 11.50 15.93 -4.48
C LEU A 60 10.96 17.34 -4.78
N THR A 61 10.45 17.53 -5.98
CA THR A 61 9.79 18.78 -6.40
C THR A 61 8.29 18.79 -6.13
N SER A 62 7.69 17.61 -5.92
CA SER A 62 6.26 17.44 -5.66
C SER A 62 6.01 16.03 -5.11
N LEU A 63 4.82 15.81 -4.49
CA LEU A 63 4.33 14.50 -4.06
C LEU A 63 3.40 13.85 -5.11
N LEU A 64 3.60 14.20 -6.39
CA LEU A 64 2.97 13.45 -7.48
C LEU A 64 3.43 11.99 -7.45
N PRO A 65 2.63 11.06 -7.99
CA PRO A 65 3.02 9.66 -8.09
C PRO A 65 4.34 9.49 -8.85
N ILE A 66 5.27 8.74 -8.28
CA ILE A 66 6.63 8.56 -8.83
C ILE A 66 6.93 7.08 -9.09
N LYS A 67 7.80 6.81 -10.04
CA LYS A 67 8.49 5.52 -10.19
C LYS A 67 9.84 5.55 -9.50
N SER A 68 10.27 4.44 -8.91
CA SER A 68 11.64 4.29 -8.40
C SER A 68 12.62 3.97 -9.52
N TYR A 69 12.14 3.22 -10.53
CA TYR A 69 12.88 2.87 -11.74
C TYR A 69 11.98 3.11 -12.96
N ASP A 70 12.55 3.51 -14.09
CA ASP A 70 11.81 3.75 -15.34
C ASP A 70 11.04 2.49 -15.80
N THR A 71 11.57 1.31 -15.49
CA THR A 71 10.97 0.01 -15.81
C THR A 71 9.82 -0.40 -14.87
N ASP A 72 9.55 0.35 -13.80
CA ASP A 72 8.46 0.03 -12.88
C ASP A 72 7.11 0.13 -13.60
N ALA A 73 6.24 -0.86 -13.41
CA ALA A 73 4.92 -0.89 -14.02
C ALA A 73 3.94 0.13 -13.41
N LYS A 74 4.19 0.55 -12.17
CA LYS A 74 3.26 1.39 -11.38
C LYS A 74 3.99 2.54 -10.70
N TYR A 75 3.22 3.56 -10.35
CA TYR A 75 3.70 4.77 -9.68
C TYR A 75 3.37 4.71 -8.19
N ASP A 76 4.36 4.94 -7.32
CA ASP A 76 4.18 5.04 -5.88
C ASP A 76 3.42 6.32 -5.50
N MET A 77 2.45 6.21 -4.59
CA MET A 77 1.65 7.32 -4.06
C MET A 77 1.99 7.58 -2.60
N PHE A 78 2.02 8.87 -2.23
CA PHE A 78 2.39 9.32 -0.89
C PHE A 78 1.16 9.55 0.00
N ALA A 79 1.30 9.28 1.31
CA ALA A 79 0.35 9.71 2.32
C ALA A 79 0.57 11.19 2.65
N ILE A 80 -0.44 12.03 2.45
CA ILE A 80 -0.42 13.43 2.88
C ILE A 80 -1.16 13.59 4.21
N LYS A 81 -2.26 12.87 4.40
CA LYS A 81 -2.99 12.83 5.66
C LYS A 81 -3.22 11.40 6.12
N ARG A 82 -3.38 11.23 7.42
CA ARG A 82 -3.73 9.96 8.04
C ARG A 82 -4.77 10.16 9.11
N THR A 83 -5.81 9.34 9.10
CA THR A 83 -6.86 9.29 10.13
C THR A 83 -7.17 7.84 10.47
N TYR A 84 -7.69 7.59 11.68
CA TYR A 84 -8.22 6.28 12.04
C TYR A 84 -9.75 6.36 12.09
N ASP A 85 -10.42 5.57 11.27
CA ASP A 85 -11.86 5.41 11.26
C ASP A 85 -12.21 4.27 12.26
N SER A 86 -12.68 4.64 13.44
CA SER A 86 -13.01 3.70 14.52
C SER A 86 -14.21 2.83 14.20
N ASP A 87 -15.16 3.33 13.40
CA ASP A 87 -16.39 2.60 13.07
C ASP A 87 -16.10 1.47 12.07
N LYS A 88 -15.16 1.70 11.18
CA LYS A 88 -14.73 0.71 10.19
C LYS A 88 -13.48 -0.08 10.60
N ASP A 89 -12.86 0.29 11.73
CA ASP A 89 -11.60 -0.28 12.20
C ASP A 89 -10.52 -0.24 11.11
N CYS A 90 -10.26 0.95 10.55
CA CYS A 90 -9.26 1.10 9.51
C CYS A 90 -8.47 2.41 9.59
N TRP A 91 -7.21 2.36 9.13
CA TRP A 91 -6.36 3.52 8.91
C TRP A 91 -6.61 4.06 7.49
N VAL A 92 -7.10 5.29 7.40
CA VAL A 92 -7.38 5.98 6.14
C VAL A 92 -6.23 6.94 5.84
N TYR A 93 -5.61 6.77 4.71
CA TYR A 93 -4.57 7.63 4.16
C TYR A 93 -5.12 8.40 2.97
N ASP A 94 -5.06 9.72 3.05
CA ASP A 94 -5.43 10.61 1.97
C ASP A 94 -4.17 11.09 1.26
N THR A 95 -4.13 10.91 -0.04
CA THR A 95 -3.07 11.44 -0.90
C THR A 95 -3.24 12.92 -1.20
N CYS A 96 -4.38 13.52 -0.81
CA CYS A 96 -4.81 14.86 -1.19
C CYS A 96 -4.70 15.13 -2.70
N LEU A 97 -4.76 14.09 -3.52
CA LEU A 97 -4.56 14.16 -4.97
C LEU A 97 -5.82 13.72 -5.71
N ARG A 98 -6.34 14.58 -6.56
CA ARG A 98 -7.35 14.30 -7.59
C ARG A 98 -6.66 14.05 -8.90
N LEU A 99 -7.13 13.04 -9.65
CA LEU A 99 -6.60 12.71 -10.97
C LEU A 99 -7.76 12.58 -11.97
N GLU A 100 -7.54 13.09 -13.18
CA GLU A 100 -8.43 12.89 -14.31
C GLU A 100 -7.66 12.22 -15.44
N PRO A 101 -7.80 10.89 -15.62
CA PRO A 101 -7.24 10.20 -16.78
C PRO A 101 -7.99 10.61 -18.06
N GLN A 102 -7.49 10.25 -19.22
CA GLN A 102 -8.23 10.43 -20.47
C GLN A 102 -9.51 9.59 -20.46
N LYS A 103 -10.53 10.06 -21.21
CA LYS A 103 -11.76 9.27 -21.44
C LYS A 103 -11.43 7.92 -22.05
N GLY A 104 -12.01 6.86 -21.50
CA GLY A 104 -11.69 5.47 -21.87
C GLY A 104 -10.55 4.85 -21.08
N TYR A 105 -10.09 5.54 -20.00
CA TYR A 105 -9.12 5.02 -19.04
C TYR A 105 -9.65 5.19 -17.61
N TRP A 106 -9.12 4.40 -16.70
CA TRP A 106 -9.39 4.43 -15.28
C TRP A 106 -8.08 4.29 -14.50
N ILE A 107 -8.09 4.57 -13.22
CA ILE A 107 -6.93 4.48 -12.34
C ILE A 107 -7.08 3.27 -11.43
N ALA A 108 -6.15 2.34 -11.50
CA ALA A 108 -6.06 1.23 -10.58
C ALA A 108 -5.18 1.62 -9.38
N LEU A 109 -5.65 1.35 -8.17
CA LEU A 109 -4.92 1.52 -6.92
C LEU A 109 -4.65 0.15 -6.31
N VAL A 110 -3.39 -0.12 -5.97
CA VAL A 110 -2.97 -1.39 -5.40
C VAL A 110 -2.00 -1.17 -4.22
N PRO A 111 -1.91 -2.11 -3.28
CA PRO A 111 -0.90 -2.03 -2.22
C PRO A 111 0.51 -2.23 -2.82
N ARG A 112 1.51 -1.66 -2.16
CA ARG A 112 2.92 -1.93 -2.46
C ARG A 112 3.33 -3.31 -1.94
N SER A 113 4.39 -3.88 -2.51
CA SER A 113 4.97 -5.13 -2.03
C SER A 113 5.45 -5.07 -0.58
N SER A 114 5.84 -3.87 -0.10
CA SER A 114 6.23 -3.63 1.29
C SER A 114 5.08 -3.80 2.28
N ASN A 115 3.82 -3.76 1.84
CA ASN A 115 2.66 -3.98 2.70
C ASN A 115 2.68 -5.36 3.39
N ARG A 116 3.37 -6.36 2.82
CA ARG A 116 3.59 -7.67 3.46
C ARG A 116 4.29 -7.61 4.82
N LYS A 117 4.99 -6.49 5.10
CA LYS A 117 5.70 -6.26 6.36
C LYS A 117 4.81 -5.65 7.44
N THR A 118 3.58 -5.29 7.10
CA THR A 118 2.60 -4.70 8.01
C THR A 118 1.58 -5.74 8.45
N GLU A 119 0.96 -5.51 9.62
CA GLU A 119 -0.17 -6.31 10.10
C GLU A 119 -1.52 -5.78 9.59
N CYS A 120 -1.50 -5.11 8.42
CA CYS A 120 -2.69 -4.54 7.79
C CYS A 120 -2.83 -5.02 6.35
N TYR A 121 -4.02 -4.87 5.80
CA TYR A 121 -4.31 -5.18 4.40
C TYR A 121 -5.23 -4.14 3.78
N LEU A 122 -5.20 -4.00 2.46
CA LEU A 122 -6.13 -3.18 1.70
C LEU A 122 -7.40 -4.00 1.44
N PRO A 123 -8.55 -3.72 2.09
CA PRO A 123 -9.73 -4.61 2.07
C PRO A 123 -10.39 -4.71 0.70
N ASN A 124 -10.26 -3.70 -0.15
CA ASN A 124 -10.78 -3.73 -1.52
C ASN A 124 -9.78 -4.32 -2.54
N SER A 125 -8.61 -4.81 -2.10
CA SER A 125 -7.55 -5.41 -2.92
C SER A 125 -7.06 -4.51 -4.06
N VAL A 126 -7.96 -4.07 -4.95
CA VAL A 126 -7.74 -3.08 -6.02
C VAL A 126 -8.78 -1.98 -5.87
N GLY A 127 -8.32 -0.74 -5.70
CA GLY A 127 -9.19 0.43 -5.76
C GLY A 127 -9.39 0.85 -7.22
N THR A 128 -10.60 1.28 -7.55
CA THR A 128 -10.96 1.73 -8.89
C THR A 128 -11.27 3.22 -8.89
N GLY A 129 -10.48 3.97 -9.64
CA GLY A 129 -10.71 5.39 -9.88
C GLY A 129 -11.27 5.60 -11.29
N ASP A 130 -12.59 5.70 -11.40
CA ASP A 130 -13.27 5.92 -12.66
C ASP A 130 -12.91 7.27 -13.31
N TYR A 131 -13.04 7.37 -14.64
CA TYR A 131 -12.83 8.62 -15.37
C TYR A 131 -13.61 9.81 -14.77
N GLY A 132 -14.83 9.57 -14.28
CA GLY A 132 -15.70 10.59 -13.69
C GLY A 132 -15.44 10.90 -12.22
N TYR A 133 -14.56 10.16 -11.54
CA TYR A 133 -14.24 10.38 -10.13
C TYR A 133 -13.47 11.69 -9.93
N ARG A 134 -13.90 12.50 -8.95
CA ARG A 134 -13.34 13.83 -8.65
C ARG A 134 -13.00 13.99 -7.16
N GLY A 135 -13.01 12.92 -6.40
CA GLY A 135 -12.54 12.90 -5.02
C GLY A 135 -11.02 12.72 -4.93
N SER A 136 -10.48 12.97 -3.74
CA SER A 136 -9.11 12.58 -3.42
C SER A 136 -8.96 11.06 -3.39
N TYR A 137 -7.81 10.55 -3.82
CA TYR A 137 -7.51 9.12 -3.78
C TYR A 137 -7.11 8.70 -2.37
N LEU A 138 -7.82 7.71 -1.83
CA LEU A 138 -7.66 7.20 -0.47
C LEU A 138 -7.17 5.76 -0.48
N PHE A 139 -6.30 5.43 0.48
CA PHE A 139 -5.95 4.06 0.81
C PHE A 139 -6.42 3.75 2.23
N SER A 140 -7.32 2.77 2.37
CA SER A 140 -7.85 2.34 3.67
C SER A 140 -7.23 1.01 4.06
N TYR A 141 -6.39 1.00 5.09
CA TYR A 141 -5.71 -0.20 5.58
C TYR A 141 -6.38 -0.72 6.83
N LYS A 142 -6.88 -1.96 6.75
CA LYS A 142 -7.55 -2.63 7.85
C LYS A 142 -6.58 -3.55 8.60
N PRO A 143 -6.51 -3.47 9.94
CA PRO A 143 -5.73 -4.42 10.73
C PRO A 143 -6.22 -5.86 10.53
N ARG A 144 -5.31 -6.83 10.51
CA ARG A 144 -5.64 -8.27 10.41
C ARG A 144 -6.40 -8.76 11.64
N THR A 145 -6.07 -8.22 12.81
CA THR A 145 -6.76 -8.51 14.06
C THR A 145 -7.85 -7.46 14.28
N SER A 146 -9.11 -7.88 14.42
CA SER A 146 -10.23 -6.95 14.62
C SER A 146 -10.12 -6.18 15.94
N ALA A 147 -10.75 -5.01 16.01
CA ALA A 147 -10.78 -4.18 17.23
C ALA A 147 -11.32 -4.95 18.43
N ALA A 148 -12.38 -5.75 18.26
CA ALA A 148 -12.94 -6.56 19.34
C ALA A 148 -11.93 -7.56 19.91
N VAL A 149 -11.17 -8.26 19.04
CA VAL A 149 -10.15 -9.22 19.48
C VAL A 149 -8.98 -8.50 20.14
N ARG A 150 -8.50 -7.38 19.58
CA ARG A 150 -7.45 -6.56 20.20
C ARG A 150 -7.86 -6.11 21.60
N ASN A 151 -9.10 -5.61 21.76
CA ASN A 151 -9.62 -5.17 23.04
C ASN A 151 -9.72 -6.33 24.05
N ALA A 152 -10.22 -7.49 23.63
CA ALA A 152 -10.30 -8.68 24.49
C ALA A 152 -8.90 -9.12 24.97
N ILE A 153 -7.91 -9.19 24.07
CA ILE A 153 -6.52 -9.51 24.43
C ILE A 153 -5.99 -8.49 25.44
N ASN A 154 -6.18 -7.19 25.20
CA ASN A 154 -5.66 -6.14 26.08
C ASN A 154 -6.32 -6.15 27.47
N ILE A 155 -7.61 -6.49 27.57
CA ILE A 155 -8.31 -6.70 28.86
C ILE A 155 -7.69 -7.88 29.61
N LEU A 156 -7.45 -9.01 28.93
CA LEU A 156 -6.80 -10.18 29.54
C LEU A 156 -5.37 -9.86 30.00
N VAL A 157 -4.58 -9.20 29.16
CA VAL A 157 -3.22 -8.77 29.52
C VAL A 157 -3.25 -7.87 30.76
N GLN A 158 -4.18 -6.92 30.82
CA GLN A 158 -4.33 -6.06 31.97
C GLN A 158 -4.68 -6.84 33.24
N ALA A 159 -5.62 -7.77 33.18
CA ALA A 159 -6.02 -8.61 34.31
C ALA A 159 -4.86 -9.46 34.83
N VAL A 160 -4.14 -10.14 33.93
CA VAL A 160 -2.98 -10.98 34.29
C VAL A 160 -1.82 -10.12 34.83
N SER A 161 -1.54 -8.98 34.24
CA SER A 161 -0.52 -8.05 34.72
C SER A 161 -0.82 -7.57 36.16
N THR A 162 -2.08 -7.25 36.43
CA THR A 162 -2.55 -6.88 37.79
C THR A 162 -2.36 -8.04 38.76
N LEU A 163 -2.75 -9.26 38.37
CA LEU A 163 -2.56 -10.45 39.19
C LEU A 163 -1.09 -10.72 39.49
N CYS A 164 -0.19 -10.59 38.52
CA CYS A 164 1.25 -10.69 38.72
C CYS A 164 1.78 -9.69 39.76
N SER A 165 1.21 -8.49 39.81
CA SER A 165 1.61 -7.45 40.78
C SER A 165 1.17 -7.80 42.21
N ILE A 166 0.00 -8.45 42.38
CA ILE A 166 -0.56 -8.81 43.71
C ILE A 166 0.07 -10.09 44.26
N THR A 167 0.40 -11.05 43.39
CA THR A 167 0.83 -12.41 43.79
C THR A 167 2.33 -12.56 43.96
N GLY A 168 3.13 -11.50 43.92
CA GLY A 168 4.59 -11.57 44.00
C GLY A 168 5.29 -12.08 42.73
N LEU A 169 4.54 -12.26 41.65
CA LEU A 169 5.04 -12.66 40.32
C LEU A 169 5.44 -11.45 39.48
N ALA A 170 5.84 -10.34 40.10
CA ALA A 170 6.17 -9.08 39.44
C ALA A 170 7.23 -9.23 38.32
N ARG A 171 8.14 -10.19 38.43
CA ARG A 171 9.15 -10.51 37.40
C ARG A 171 8.55 -10.88 36.03
N TRP A 172 7.30 -11.39 36.02
CA TRP A 172 6.61 -11.80 34.77
C TRP A 172 5.80 -10.68 34.14
N ARG A 173 5.61 -9.57 34.86
CA ARG A 173 4.75 -8.46 34.42
C ARG A 173 5.20 -7.89 33.07
N ALA A 174 6.49 -7.66 32.87
CA ALA A 174 7.02 -7.12 31.61
C ALA A 174 6.73 -8.07 30.42
N SER A 175 6.88 -9.39 30.62
CA SER A 175 6.56 -10.39 29.59
C SER A 175 5.06 -10.44 29.29
N VAL A 176 4.20 -10.25 30.28
CA VAL A 176 2.74 -10.19 30.09
C VAL A 176 2.36 -8.91 29.34
N GLU A 177 2.91 -7.77 29.72
CA GLU A 177 2.64 -6.48 29.03
C GLU A 177 3.09 -6.49 27.56
N SER A 178 4.14 -7.25 27.23
CA SER A 178 4.59 -7.38 25.83
C SER A 178 3.59 -8.10 24.91
N LEU A 179 2.56 -8.78 25.48
CA LEU A 179 1.49 -9.40 24.72
C LEU A 179 0.39 -8.43 24.29
N ARG A 180 0.45 -7.16 24.68
CA ARG A 180 -0.51 -6.15 24.25
C ARG A 180 -0.50 -6.01 22.72
N VAL A 181 -1.70 -5.97 22.17
CA VAL A 181 -1.90 -5.72 20.74
C VAL A 181 -2.28 -4.26 20.53
N ASN A 182 -1.35 -3.49 20.00
CA ASN A 182 -1.55 -2.08 19.70
C ASN A 182 -2.14 -1.91 18.30
N ASN A 183 -2.99 -0.88 18.16
CA ASN A 183 -3.46 -0.44 16.86
C ASN A 183 -2.44 0.56 16.29
N VAL A 184 -1.41 0.03 15.65
CA VAL A 184 -0.32 0.85 15.07
C VAL A 184 -0.64 1.11 13.60
N PRO A 185 -0.52 2.36 13.13
CA PRO A 185 -0.67 2.65 11.71
C PRO A 185 0.41 1.92 10.90
N PRO A 186 0.07 1.33 9.73
CA PRO A 186 1.04 0.63 8.90
C PRO A 186 2.05 1.55 8.21
N PHE A 187 1.72 2.83 8.10
CA PHE A 187 2.53 3.84 7.43
C PHE A 187 2.45 5.18 8.20
N GLU A 188 3.47 6.01 8.03
CA GLU A 188 3.48 7.39 8.51
C GLU A 188 3.07 8.36 7.38
N VAL A 189 2.73 9.61 7.74
CA VAL A 189 2.57 10.70 6.77
C VAL A 189 3.90 10.93 6.07
N GLY A 190 3.88 11.06 4.75
CA GLY A 190 5.07 11.13 3.91
C GLY A 190 5.53 9.78 3.36
N ASP A 191 5.05 8.66 3.90
CA ASP A 191 5.39 7.34 3.37
C ASP A 191 4.72 7.08 2.01
N ARG A 192 5.35 6.21 1.21
CA ARG A 192 4.75 5.63 0.01
C ARG A 192 3.83 4.49 0.40
N ILE A 193 2.52 4.72 0.35
CA ILE A 193 1.48 3.85 0.92
C ILE A 193 0.88 2.87 -0.06
N GLY A 194 0.88 3.19 -1.33
CA GLY A 194 0.26 2.39 -2.39
C GLY A 194 0.85 2.72 -3.73
N GLN A 195 0.31 2.10 -4.76
CA GLN A 195 0.73 2.31 -6.14
C GLN A 195 -0.48 2.54 -7.03
N MET A 196 -0.29 3.33 -8.09
CA MET A 196 -1.29 3.52 -9.14
C MET A 196 -0.77 3.14 -10.52
N SER A 197 -1.69 2.79 -11.39
CA SER A 197 -1.50 2.71 -12.84
C SER A 197 -2.72 3.26 -13.56
N VAL A 198 -2.53 3.66 -14.82
CA VAL A 198 -3.62 4.07 -15.71
C VAL A 198 -3.92 2.89 -16.64
N GLU A 199 -5.15 2.40 -16.59
CA GLU A 199 -5.59 1.21 -17.31
C GLU A 199 -6.65 1.59 -18.36
N LYS A 200 -6.65 0.88 -19.49
CA LYS A 200 -7.63 1.12 -20.53
C LYS A 200 -8.95 0.44 -20.21
N VAL A 201 -10.07 1.16 -20.41
CA VAL A 201 -11.41 0.57 -20.37
C VAL A 201 -11.70 -0.08 -21.72
N HIS A 202 -12.04 -1.37 -21.69
CA HIS A 202 -12.54 -2.06 -22.86
C HIS A 202 -14.08 -1.94 -22.92
N VAL A 203 -14.61 -1.57 -24.06
CA VAL A 203 -16.05 -1.62 -24.30
C VAL A 203 -16.42 -3.10 -24.52
N ILE A 204 -17.36 -3.59 -23.70
CA ILE A 204 -17.82 -4.97 -23.73
C ILE A 204 -19.25 -4.97 -24.28
N ASP A 205 -19.49 -5.84 -25.26
CA ASP A 205 -20.84 -6.19 -25.72
C ASP A 205 -21.11 -7.63 -25.26
N PHE A 206 -22.18 -7.80 -24.50
CA PHE A 206 -22.59 -9.12 -24.00
C PHE A 206 -23.53 -9.77 -25.02
N VAL A 207 -23.04 -10.82 -25.65
CA VAL A 207 -23.82 -11.60 -26.62
C VAL A 207 -24.20 -12.93 -25.97
N GLU A 208 -25.51 -13.23 -25.92
CA GLU A 208 -26.00 -14.52 -25.47
C GLU A 208 -25.56 -15.63 -26.41
N ALA A 209 -24.94 -16.66 -25.88
CA ALA A 209 -24.44 -17.80 -26.62
C ALA A 209 -24.57 -19.08 -25.78
N ASP A 210 -24.71 -20.22 -26.46
CA ASP A 210 -24.56 -21.54 -25.83
C ASP A 210 -23.05 -21.84 -25.69
N LEU A 211 -22.59 -21.90 -24.43
CA LEU A 211 -21.17 -22.13 -24.08
C LEU A 211 -21.01 -23.56 -23.56
N ASN A 212 -20.74 -24.49 -24.46
CA ASN A 212 -20.53 -25.88 -24.11
C ASN A 212 -19.18 -26.06 -23.40
N PRO A 213 -19.14 -26.49 -22.08
CA PRO A 213 -17.90 -26.72 -21.37
C PRO A 213 -16.98 -27.76 -22.01
N ASP A 214 -17.53 -28.70 -22.77
CA ASP A 214 -16.76 -29.76 -23.42
C ASP A 214 -15.93 -29.29 -24.62
N GLU A 215 -16.16 -28.07 -25.10
CA GLU A 215 -15.40 -27.49 -26.22
C GLU A 215 -13.98 -27.03 -25.82
N THR A 216 -13.67 -27.01 -24.52
CA THR A 216 -12.34 -26.62 -24.05
C THR A 216 -11.72 -27.68 -23.15
N ALA A 217 -10.40 -27.84 -23.23
CA ALA A 217 -9.67 -28.78 -22.34
C ALA A 217 -9.81 -28.47 -20.84
N ARG A 218 -10.23 -27.27 -20.49
CA ARG A 218 -10.46 -26.85 -19.10
C ARG A 218 -11.90 -27.15 -18.65
N GLY A 219 -12.89 -27.08 -19.55
CA GLY A 219 -14.31 -27.25 -19.22
C GLY A 219 -14.73 -26.36 -18.03
N GLU A 220 -15.41 -26.96 -17.07
CA GLU A 220 -15.84 -26.31 -15.82
C GLU A 220 -14.75 -26.28 -14.74
N GLY A 221 -13.53 -26.72 -15.02
CA GLY A 221 -12.44 -26.79 -14.05
C GLY A 221 -12.03 -25.44 -13.48
N GLY A 222 -12.25 -25.26 -12.17
CA GLY A 222 -11.85 -24.08 -11.38
C GLY A 222 -11.19 -24.45 -10.06
N HIS A 223 -10.81 -23.46 -9.24
CA HIS A 223 -10.38 -23.59 -7.84
C HIS A 223 -9.44 -24.79 -7.52
N GLY A 224 -8.36 -24.96 -8.31
CA GLY A 224 -7.36 -26.02 -8.08
C GLY A 224 -7.63 -27.32 -8.83
N SER A 225 -8.54 -27.35 -9.82
CA SER A 225 -8.81 -28.53 -10.67
C SER A 225 -7.59 -29.01 -11.46
N THR A 226 -6.53 -28.23 -11.60
CA THR A 226 -5.26 -28.56 -12.29
C THR A 226 -4.22 -29.22 -11.39
N GLY A 227 -4.60 -29.59 -10.17
CA GLY A 227 -3.71 -30.25 -9.18
C GLY A 227 -2.80 -29.29 -8.44
N LYS A 228 -2.09 -29.86 -7.45
CA LYS A 228 -1.03 -29.18 -6.72
C LYS A 228 0.30 -29.42 -7.42
#